data_446de6c7a5e0d83dec8af78785896269
#
_entry.id   446de6c7a5e0d83dec8af78785896269
#
_cell.length_a   1.000
_cell.length_b   1.000
_cell.length_c   1.000
_cell.angle_alpha   90.00
_cell.angle_beta   90.00
_cell.angle_gamma   90.00
#
_symmetry.space_group_name_H-M   'P 1'
#
loop_
_entity.id
_entity.type
_entity.pdbx_description
1 polymer ?
#
loop_
_entity_poly.entity_id
_entity_poly.type
_entity_poly.pdbx_seq_one_letter_code
_entity_poly.pdbx_strand_id
1 'polypeptide(L)'
;MATSSPQWATESEEVLRGMRLVAEINRLSVDDASRIREIFSELTGRQVDDSFRLFPPFHVAGGRRIRVGHKVFINQCCTIYDTGGVDIGDLVMIGPNVNLITVGHAMQPAQRRSFIEARPIVLQRNVWIAAAATILGGVTVGENSVVGAGAVVTRDVPPDSFVAGVPARVVRRLGPDDDPRGIRDESGPPPR
;
A
#
# COMPACT_ATOMS: atom_id res chain seq x y z
N MET A 1 13.90 -14.57 -6.77
CA MET A 1 15.30 -14.09 -6.79
C MET A 1 16.10 -14.85 -5.76
N ALA A 2 17.29 -15.39 -6.12
CA ALA A 2 18.16 -16.07 -5.17
C ALA A 2 18.91 -15.06 -4.29
N THR A 3 18.98 -15.33 -2.99
CA THR A 3 19.63 -14.43 -2.01
C THR A 3 21.15 -14.40 -2.10
N SER A 4 21.75 -15.28 -2.91
CA SER A 4 23.19 -15.30 -3.23
C SER A 4 23.53 -14.65 -4.57
N SER A 5 22.56 -14.08 -5.28
CA SER A 5 22.78 -13.48 -6.60
C SER A 5 23.36 -12.06 -6.52
N PRO A 6 24.09 -11.57 -7.55
CA PRO A 6 24.50 -10.17 -7.63
C PRO A 6 23.32 -9.21 -7.57
N GLN A 7 22.17 -9.59 -8.12
CA GLN A 7 20.93 -8.82 -8.03
C GLN A 7 20.47 -8.59 -6.58
N TRP A 8 20.69 -9.59 -5.70
CA TRP A 8 20.39 -9.44 -4.28
C TRP A 8 21.30 -8.43 -3.57
N ALA A 9 22.58 -8.38 -3.94
CA ALA A 9 23.50 -7.38 -3.38
C ALA A 9 23.03 -5.95 -3.74
N THR A 10 22.70 -5.71 -5.02
CA THR A 10 22.14 -4.43 -5.48
C THR A 10 20.82 -4.09 -4.78
N GLU A 11 19.93 -5.07 -4.62
CA GLU A 11 18.67 -4.89 -3.90
C GLU A 11 18.91 -4.50 -2.44
N SER A 12 19.88 -5.12 -1.78
CA SER A 12 20.22 -4.81 -0.39
C SER A 12 20.74 -3.38 -0.23
N GLU A 13 21.54 -2.87 -1.17
CA GLU A 13 22.01 -1.48 -1.19
C GLU A 13 20.85 -0.49 -1.36
N GLU A 14 19.92 -0.78 -2.27
CA GLU A 14 18.72 0.04 -2.47
C GLU A 14 17.83 0.05 -1.23
N VAL A 15 17.66 -1.08 -0.55
CA VAL A 15 16.92 -1.16 0.72
C VAL A 15 17.56 -0.25 1.77
N LEU A 16 18.89 -0.32 1.95
CA LEU A 16 19.61 0.52 2.91
C LEU A 16 19.50 2.01 2.56
N ARG A 17 19.57 2.35 1.27
CA ARG A 17 19.35 3.72 0.80
C ARG A 17 17.94 4.20 1.15
N GLY A 18 16.93 3.40 0.81
CA GLY A 18 15.54 3.71 1.11
C GLY A 18 15.28 3.93 2.60
N MET A 19 15.83 3.05 3.46
CA MET A 19 15.71 3.19 4.91
C MET A 19 16.33 4.48 5.45
N ARG A 20 17.45 4.95 4.88
CA ARG A 20 18.08 6.23 5.29
C ARG A 20 17.17 7.41 4.94
N LEU A 21 16.63 7.47 3.72
CA LEU A 21 15.72 8.54 3.29
C LEU A 21 14.42 8.55 4.09
N VAL A 22 13.87 7.37 4.38
CA VAL A 22 12.69 7.27 5.23
C VAL A 22 12.98 7.70 6.68
N ALA A 23 14.17 7.42 7.20
CA ALA A 23 14.56 7.92 8.50
C ALA A 23 14.62 9.46 8.55
N GLU A 24 14.93 10.13 7.43
CA GLU A 24 14.83 11.59 7.32
C GLU A 24 13.36 12.05 7.31
N ILE A 25 12.50 11.44 6.48
CA ILE A 25 11.06 11.73 6.47
C ILE A 25 10.47 11.61 7.88
N ASN A 26 10.82 10.56 8.60
CA ASN A 26 10.25 10.25 9.93
C ASN A 26 10.71 11.20 11.05
N ARG A 27 11.65 12.11 10.79
CA ARG A 27 12.03 13.20 11.70
C ARG A 27 11.27 14.50 11.42
N LEU A 28 10.53 14.56 10.30
CA LEU A 28 9.79 15.75 9.90
C LEU A 28 8.40 15.79 10.53
N SER A 29 7.86 17.00 10.63
CA SER A 29 6.47 17.26 10.99
C SER A 29 5.55 17.18 9.78
N VAL A 30 4.25 17.05 10.00
CA VAL A 30 3.22 17.15 8.94
C VAL A 30 3.22 18.54 8.27
N ASP A 31 3.75 19.56 8.96
CA ASP A 31 3.88 20.92 8.42
C ASP A 31 5.01 21.04 7.38
N ASP A 32 5.95 20.07 7.36
CA ASP A 32 7.08 20.03 6.42
C ASP A 32 6.70 19.36 5.09
N ALA A 33 5.46 19.48 4.64
CA ALA A 33 4.92 18.75 3.50
C ALA A 33 5.76 18.88 2.21
N SER A 34 6.35 20.06 1.95
CA SER A 34 7.22 20.26 0.78
C SER A 34 8.51 19.44 0.89
N ARG A 35 9.14 19.44 2.07
CA ARG A 35 10.36 18.65 2.29
C ARG A 35 10.10 17.15 2.25
N ILE A 36 8.95 16.70 2.76
CA ILE A 36 8.51 15.30 2.65
C ILE A 36 8.39 14.89 1.18
N ARG A 37 7.78 15.72 0.32
CA ARG A 37 7.66 15.46 -1.13
C ARG A 37 9.02 15.39 -1.83
N GLU A 38 9.95 16.30 -1.49
CA GLU A 38 11.30 16.27 -2.03
C GLU A 38 12.01 14.95 -1.73
N ILE A 39 12.04 14.54 -0.45
CA ILE A 39 12.69 13.30 -0.03
C ILE A 39 11.97 12.08 -0.61
N PHE A 40 10.63 12.11 -0.70
CA PHE A 40 9.87 11.03 -1.31
C PHE A 40 10.14 10.93 -2.81
N SER A 41 10.31 12.05 -3.50
CA SER A 41 10.72 12.08 -4.92
C SER A 41 12.13 11.50 -5.11
N GLU A 42 13.06 11.81 -4.22
CA GLU A 42 14.39 11.20 -4.20
C GLU A 42 14.33 9.69 -3.91
N LEU A 43 13.51 9.30 -2.94
CA LEU A 43 13.28 7.90 -2.55
C LEU A 43 12.83 7.05 -3.74
N THR A 44 11.84 7.54 -4.47
CA THR A 44 11.24 6.82 -5.61
C THR A 44 12.01 7.04 -6.92
N GLY A 45 12.83 8.09 -6.99
CA GLY A 45 13.47 8.55 -8.22
C GLY A 45 12.50 9.15 -9.24
N ARG A 46 11.32 9.59 -8.78
CA ARG A 46 10.25 10.18 -9.58
C ARG A 46 9.68 11.38 -8.85
N GLN A 47 9.43 12.46 -9.58
CA GLN A 47 8.79 13.63 -9.00
C GLN A 47 7.34 13.30 -8.62
N VAL A 48 6.94 13.69 -7.41
CA VAL A 48 5.55 13.77 -7.00
C VAL A 48 5.11 15.23 -7.01
N ASP A 49 3.85 15.47 -7.34
CA ASP A 49 3.32 16.82 -7.42
C ASP A 49 2.85 17.39 -6.07
N ASP A 50 2.42 18.64 -6.07
CA ASP A 50 1.98 19.34 -4.85
C ASP A 50 0.71 18.77 -4.23
N SER A 51 -0.01 17.91 -4.94
CA SER A 51 -1.21 17.25 -4.43
C SER A 51 -0.90 16.00 -3.59
N PHE A 52 0.33 15.46 -3.69
CA PHE A 52 0.75 14.31 -2.89
C PHE A 52 0.87 14.68 -1.42
N ARG A 53 0.34 13.81 -0.56
CA ARG A 53 0.44 13.94 0.90
C ARG A 53 0.88 12.61 1.52
N LEU A 54 1.87 12.70 2.40
CA LEU A 54 2.33 11.61 3.24
C LEU A 54 2.47 12.10 4.67
N PHE A 55 1.91 11.35 5.62
CA PHE A 55 2.06 11.62 7.04
C PHE A 55 3.05 10.65 7.68
N PRO A 56 4.15 11.15 8.27
CA PRO A 56 5.07 10.31 9.02
C PRO A 56 4.41 9.76 10.32
N PRO A 57 4.95 8.65 10.87
CA PRO A 57 6.03 7.84 10.31
C PRO A 57 5.58 6.96 9.14
N PHE A 58 6.54 6.64 8.25
CA PHE A 58 6.37 5.82 7.07
C PHE A 58 7.51 4.81 6.97
N HIS A 59 7.26 3.64 6.41
CA HIS A 59 8.25 2.58 6.27
C HIS A 59 8.26 2.02 4.84
N VAL A 60 9.45 1.70 4.36
CA VAL A 60 9.64 1.18 2.99
C VAL A 60 10.80 0.20 2.95
N ALA A 61 10.81 -0.69 1.96
CA ALA A 61 12.01 -1.47 1.65
C ALA A 61 13.02 -0.58 0.89
N GLY A 62 12.89 -0.44 -0.42
CA GLY A 62 13.82 0.34 -1.26
C GLY A 62 13.29 1.68 -1.73
N GLY A 63 12.01 1.74 -2.08
CA GLY A 63 11.29 2.90 -2.60
C GLY A 63 11.34 3.07 -4.12
N ARG A 64 12.38 2.60 -4.79
CA ARG A 64 12.56 2.80 -6.24
C ARG A 64 11.46 2.20 -7.12
N ARG A 65 10.75 1.21 -6.62
CA ARG A 65 9.68 0.54 -7.37
C ARG A 65 8.29 1.01 -6.98
N ILE A 66 8.19 2.12 -6.25
CA ILE A 66 6.93 2.78 -5.96
C ILE A 66 6.66 3.82 -7.06
N ARG A 67 5.46 3.77 -7.63
CA ARG A 67 4.91 4.77 -8.53
C ARG A 67 3.63 5.31 -7.92
N VAL A 68 3.45 6.63 -7.93
CA VAL A 68 2.24 7.27 -7.43
C VAL A 68 1.68 8.24 -8.48
N GLY A 69 0.36 8.28 -8.59
CA GLY A 69 -0.38 9.22 -9.40
C GLY A 69 -0.66 10.55 -8.69
N HIS A 70 -1.64 11.30 -9.20
CA HIS A 70 -2.07 12.58 -8.68
C HIS A 70 -3.01 12.44 -7.49
N LYS A 71 -2.96 13.39 -6.55
CA LYS A 71 -3.85 13.47 -5.37
C LYS A 71 -3.84 12.19 -4.52
N VAL A 72 -2.68 11.56 -4.39
CA VAL A 72 -2.50 10.39 -3.53
C VAL A 72 -2.26 10.85 -2.10
N PHE A 73 -2.95 10.20 -1.17
CA PHE A 73 -2.76 10.39 0.27
C PHE A 73 -2.32 9.10 0.94
N ILE A 74 -1.21 9.15 1.68
CA ILE A 74 -0.69 8.05 2.51
C ILE A 74 -0.67 8.52 3.96
N ASN A 75 -1.46 7.86 4.80
CA ASN A 75 -1.55 8.18 6.22
C ASN A 75 -0.38 7.55 7.00
N GLN A 76 -0.28 7.89 8.27
CA GLN A 76 0.82 7.51 9.17
C GLN A 76 0.95 6.00 9.40
N CYS A 77 2.15 5.57 9.74
CA CYS A 77 2.50 4.18 10.08
C CYS A 77 2.29 3.18 8.94
N CYS A 78 2.22 3.64 7.69
CA CYS A 78 2.12 2.73 6.55
C CYS A 78 3.46 2.08 6.22
N THR A 79 3.41 0.83 5.76
CA THR A 79 4.58 0.07 5.34
C THR A 79 4.41 -0.39 3.88
N ILE A 80 5.38 -0.03 3.02
CA ILE A 80 5.41 -0.46 1.63
C ILE A 80 6.69 -1.26 1.35
N TYR A 81 6.57 -2.57 1.23
CA TYR A 81 7.66 -3.45 0.79
C TYR A 81 7.58 -3.58 -0.73
N ASP A 82 8.34 -2.74 -1.43
CA ASP A 82 8.19 -2.49 -2.87
C ASP A 82 9.05 -3.35 -3.79
N THR A 83 9.71 -4.39 -3.29
CA THR A 83 10.61 -5.24 -4.09
C THR A 83 9.95 -5.81 -5.36
N GLY A 84 8.64 -6.09 -5.33
CA GLY A 84 7.85 -6.55 -6.47
C GLY A 84 7.25 -5.44 -7.33
N GLY A 85 7.35 -4.18 -6.89
CA GLY A 85 6.71 -3.02 -7.49
C GLY A 85 5.35 -2.70 -6.87
N VAL A 86 5.08 -1.40 -6.67
CA VAL A 86 3.80 -0.89 -6.18
C VAL A 86 3.37 0.29 -7.05
N ASP A 87 2.24 0.13 -7.72
CA ASP A 87 1.61 1.16 -8.53
C ASP A 87 0.38 1.70 -7.79
N ILE A 88 0.41 2.99 -7.47
CA ILE A 88 -0.66 3.69 -6.77
C ILE A 88 -1.24 4.72 -7.75
N GLY A 89 -2.46 4.47 -8.21
CA GLY A 89 -3.17 5.31 -9.15
C GLY A 89 -3.62 6.65 -8.57
N ASP A 90 -4.23 7.47 -9.41
CA ASP A 90 -4.74 8.79 -9.02
C ASP A 90 -5.84 8.68 -7.95
N LEU A 91 -5.93 9.68 -7.08
CA LEU A 91 -6.97 9.82 -6.07
C LEU A 91 -6.98 8.69 -5.01
N VAL A 92 -5.96 7.86 -4.96
CA VAL A 92 -5.88 6.78 -3.97
C VAL A 92 -5.68 7.34 -2.58
N MET A 93 -6.47 6.81 -1.63
CA MET A 93 -6.34 7.11 -0.21
C MET A 93 -5.90 5.86 0.56
N ILE A 94 -4.81 5.97 1.30
CA ILE A 94 -4.28 4.90 2.15
C ILE A 94 -4.38 5.32 3.60
N GLY A 95 -5.20 4.60 4.36
CA GLY A 95 -5.43 4.80 5.79
C GLY A 95 -4.22 4.44 6.65
N PRO A 96 -4.24 4.74 7.94
CA PRO A 96 -3.11 4.49 8.83
C PRO A 96 -2.85 2.99 9.03
N ASN A 97 -1.59 2.65 9.29
CA ASN A 97 -1.12 1.27 9.53
C ASN A 97 -1.38 0.28 8.37
N VAL A 98 -1.57 0.77 7.14
CA VAL A 98 -1.74 -0.09 5.97
C VAL A 98 -0.40 -0.72 5.57
N ASN A 99 -0.45 -1.99 5.16
CA ASN A 99 0.71 -2.72 4.68
C ASN A 99 0.51 -3.13 3.21
N LEU A 100 1.43 -2.71 2.34
CA LEU A 100 1.53 -3.17 0.96
C LEU A 100 2.77 -4.06 0.85
N ILE A 101 2.59 -5.37 0.78
CA ILE A 101 3.68 -6.35 0.92
C ILE A 101 3.82 -7.14 -0.37
N THR A 102 4.76 -6.72 -1.22
CA THR A 102 4.98 -7.34 -2.53
C THR A 102 5.87 -8.57 -2.49
N VAL A 103 6.47 -8.87 -1.35
CA VAL A 103 7.51 -9.89 -1.20
C VAL A 103 7.14 -10.95 -0.18
N GLY A 104 7.56 -12.18 -0.42
CA GLY A 104 7.45 -13.31 0.49
C GLY A 104 8.61 -14.27 0.34
N HIS A 105 8.72 -15.20 1.28
CA HIS A 105 9.69 -16.28 1.25
C HIS A 105 9.04 -17.58 0.77
N ALA A 106 9.86 -18.49 0.24
CA ALA A 106 9.38 -19.82 -0.16
C ALA A 106 8.68 -20.53 1.02
N MET A 107 7.52 -21.11 0.75
CA MET A 107 6.76 -21.85 1.76
C MET A 107 7.51 -23.13 2.20
N GLN A 108 8.33 -23.69 1.30
CA GLN A 108 9.16 -24.88 1.61
C GLN A 108 10.27 -24.50 2.58
N PRO A 109 10.39 -25.18 3.75
CA PRO A 109 11.38 -24.85 4.77
C PRO A 109 12.83 -24.85 4.25
N ALA A 110 13.20 -25.82 3.41
CA ALA A 110 14.55 -25.94 2.85
C ALA A 110 14.93 -24.78 1.91
N GLN A 111 13.96 -24.09 1.31
CA GLN A 111 14.17 -23.00 0.35
C GLN A 111 13.93 -21.63 0.94
N ARG A 112 13.39 -21.52 2.16
CA ARG A 112 12.91 -20.26 2.77
C ARG A 112 13.97 -19.17 2.84
N ARG A 113 15.23 -19.52 3.00
CA ARG A 113 16.35 -18.54 3.05
C ARG A 113 17.05 -18.36 1.70
N SER A 114 16.75 -19.21 0.72
CA SER A 114 17.44 -19.21 -0.58
C SER A 114 16.71 -18.42 -1.65
N PHE A 115 15.39 -18.25 -1.50
CA PHE A 115 14.55 -17.59 -2.50
C PHE A 115 13.59 -16.60 -1.90
N ILE A 116 13.45 -15.48 -2.60
CA ILE A 116 12.41 -14.50 -2.38
C ILE A 116 11.50 -14.49 -3.60
N GLU A 117 10.20 -14.55 -3.37
CA GLU A 117 9.17 -14.29 -4.37
C GLU A 117 8.68 -12.87 -4.23
N ALA A 118 8.61 -12.15 -5.35
CA ALA A 118 8.10 -10.80 -5.38
C ALA A 118 7.11 -10.65 -6.53
N ARG A 119 5.93 -10.05 -6.24
CA ARG A 119 4.87 -9.81 -7.21
C ARG A 119 4.33 -8.39 -7.02
N PRO A 120 3.98 -7.68 -8.10
CA PRO A 120 3.52 -6.30 -7.99
C PRO A 120 2.18 -6.19 -7.28
N ILE A 121 1.95 -5.01 -6.69
CA ILE A 121 0.63 -4.57 -6.22
C ILE A 121 0.21 -3.38 -7.08
N VAL A 122 -1.04 -3.38 -7.52
CA VAL A 122 -1.64 -2.29 -8.28
C VAL A 122 -2.89 -1.78 -7.55
N LEU A 123 -2.87 -0.53 -7.16
CA LEU A 123 -4.06 0.18 -6.67
C LEU A 123 -4.54 1.09 -7.80
N GLN A 124 -5.69 0.78 -8.38
CA GLN A 124 -6.24 1.58 -9.47
C GLN A 124 -6.81 2.90 -8.96
N ARG A 125 -7.29 3.73 -9.88
CA ARG A 125 -7.80 5.06 -9.58
C ARG A 125 -8.87 5.04 -8.49
N ASN A 126 -8.85 6.06 -7.59
CA ASN A 126 -9.86 6.32 -6.56
C ASN A 126 -10.09 5.14 -5.60
N VAL A 127 -9.08 4.30 -5.38
CA VAL A 127 -9.15 3.22 -4.38
C VAL A 127 -8.97 3.79 -2.97
N TRP A 128 -9.76 3.30 -2.05
CA TRP A 128 -9.59 3.58 -0.62
C TRP A 128 -9.20 2.32 0.14
N ILE A 129 -8.02 2.33 0.74
CA ILE A 129 -7.55 1.29 1.65
C ILE A 129 -7.76 1.79 3.08
N ALA A 130 -8.67 1.18 3.82
CA ALA A 130 -8.96 1.60 5.20
C ALA A 130 -7.86 1.13 6.18
N ALA A 131 -7.93 1.64 7.41
CA ALA A 131 -6.91 1.44 8.44
C ALA A 131 -6.53 -0.02 8.68
N ALA A 132 -5.23 -0.27 8.87
CA ALA A 132 -4.64 -1.57 9.22
C ALA A 132 -4.90 -2.70 8.21
N ALA A 133 -5.36 -2.39 6.99
CA ALA A 133 -5.48 -3.40 5.94
C ALA A 133 -4.10 -3.83 5.40
N THR A 134 -4.03 -5.07 4.93
CA THR A 134 -2.82 -5.64 4.32
C THR A 134 -3.15 -6.13 2.91
N ILE A 135 -2.38 -5.65 1.92
CA ILE A 135 -2.48 -6.10 0.52
C ILE A 135 -1.25 -6.95 0.20
N LEU A 136 -1.48 -8.16 -0.28
CA LEU A 136 -0.38 -9.07 -0.62
C LEU A 136 0.06 -8.92 -2.09
N GLY A 137 1.29 -9.33 -2.36
CA GLY A 137 1.89 -9.27 -3.68
C GLY A 137 1.12 -10.07 -4.74
N GLY A 138 0.98 -9.48 -5.92
CA GLY A 138 0.20 -10.01 -7.04
C GLY A 138 -1.24 -9.54 -7.10
N VAL A 139 -1.67 -8.68 -6.16
CA VAL A 139 -3.05 -8.18 -6.10
C VAL A 139 -3.21 -6.88 -6.88
N THR A 140 -4.27 -6.82 -7.68
CA THR A 140 -4.82 -5.58 -8.24
C THR A 140 -6.11 -5.23 -7.50
N VAL A 141 -6.17 -4.02 -6.94
CA VAL A 141 -7.41 -3.45 -6.41
C VAL A 141 -8.03 -2.55 -7.47
N GLY A 142 -9.20 -2.97 -7.95
CA GLY A 142 -9.93 -2.30 -9.02
C GLY A 142 -10.41 -0.90 -8.66
N GLU A 143 -10.60 -0.07 -9.69
CA GLU A 143 -11.01 1.34 -9.58
C GLU A 143 -12.23 1.52 -8.66
N ASN A 144 -12.27 2.63 -7.93
CA ASN A 144 -13.32 3.03 -6.98
C ASN A 144 -13.58 2.05 -5.82
N SER A 145 -12.76 1.00 -5.68
CA SER A 145 -13.01 -0.01 -4.65
C SER A 145 -12.52 0.44 -3.27
N VAL A 146 -13.14 -0.12 -2.27
CA VAL A 146 -12.83 0.11 -0.86
C VAL A 146 -12.38 -1.20 -0.21
N VAL A 147 -11.23 -1.17 0.44
CA VAL A 147 -10.75 -2.26 1.29
C VAL A 147 -11.04 -1.89 2.74
N GLY A 148 -11.88 -2.67 3.39
CA GLY A 148 -12.30 -2.46 4.78
C GLY A 148 -11.14 -2.54 5.78
N ALA A 149 -11.29 -1.88 6.93
CA ALA A 149 -10.27 -1.85 7.97
C ALA A 149 -9.89 -3.27 8.45
N GLY A 150 -8.61 -3.52 8.67
CA GLY A 150 -8.08 -4.81 9.11
C GLY A 150 -8.18 -5.94 8.09
N ALA A 151 -8.64 -5.69 6.86
CA ALA A 151 -8.76 -6.72 5.84
C ALA A 151 -7.39 -7.22 5.34
N VAL A 152 -7.30 -8.51 5.00
CA VAL A 152 -6.13 -9.10 4.35
C VAL A 152 -6.51 -9.52 2.93
N VAL A 153 -6.07 -8.74 1.94
CA VAL A 153 -6.39 -8.95 0.53
C VAL A 153 -5.36 -9.88 -0.11
N THR A 154 -5.82 -11.05 -0.53
CA THR A 154 -4.99 -12.13 -1.08
C THR A 154 -5.29 -12.44 -2.54
N ARG A 155 -6.25 -11.75 -3.16
CA ARG A 155 -6.69 -11.91 -4.54
C ARG A 155 -7.16 -10.56 -5.08
N ASP A 156 -7.22 -10.45 -6.40
CA ASP A 156 -7.72 -9.25 -7.06
C ASP A 156 -9.12 -8.85 -6.57
N VAL A 157 -9.30 -7.54 -6.45
CA VAL A 157 -10.56 -6.91 -6.09
C VAL A 157 -11.16 -6.31 -7.36
N PRO A 158 -12.38 -6.72 -7.75
CA PRO A 158 -13.05 -6.12 -8.91
C PRO A 158 -13.29 -4.61 -8.68
N PRO A 159 -13.39 -3.81 -9.76
CA PRO A 159 -13.80 -2.40 -9.64
C PRO A 159 -15.13 -2.24 -8.90
N ASP A 160 -15.35 -1.05 -8.34
CA ASP A 160 -16.60 -0.67 -7.67
C ASP A 160 -17.05 -1.70 -6.62
N SER A 161 -16.11 -2.14 -5.78
CA SER A 161 -16.36 -3.19 -4.78
C SER A 161 -15.93 -2.78 -3.38
N PHE A 162 -16.73 -3.14 -2.39
CA PHE A 162 -16.32 -3.14 -0.99
C PHE A 162 -15.89 -4.56 -0.59
N VAL A 163 -14.64 -4.70 -0.13
CA VAL A 163 -14.09 -5.97 0.38
C VAL A 163 -13.69 -5.84 1.84
N ALA A 164 -13.89 -6.90 2.62
CA ALA A 164 -13.51 -6.93 4.04
C ALA A 164 -13.21 -8.36 4.50
N GLY A 165 -12.58 -8.48 5.66
CA GLY A 165 -12.29 -9.75 6.34
C GLY A 165 -10.90 -10.32 6.09
N VAL A 166 -10.61 -11.48 6.74
CA VAL A 166 -9.33 -12.21 6.65
C VAL A 166 -9.64 -13.69 6.36
N PRO A 167 -9.38 -14.14 5.11
CA PRO A 167 -9.02 -13.35 3.94
C PRO A 167 -10.19 -12.49 3.44
N ALA A 168 -9.89 -11.36 2.80
CA ALA A 168 -10.89 -10.43 2.29
C ALA A 168 -11.80 -11.07 1.24
N ARG A 169 -13.09 -10.73 1.31
CA ARG A 169 -14.11 -11.13 0.33
C ARG A 169 -14.93 -9.93 -0.09
N VAL A 170 -15.49 -9.98 -1.29
CA VAL A 170 -16.44 -8.97 -1.73
C VAL A 170 -17.68 -9.04 -0.84
N VAL A 171 -17.95 -7.95 -0.14
CA VAL A 171 -19.13 -7.80 0.73
C VAL A 171 -20.31 -7.27 -0.08
N ARG A 172 -20.03 -6.25 -0.94
CA ARG A 172 -21.04 -5.65 -1.83
C ARG A 172 -20.38 -4.91 -2.99
N ARG A 173 -21.18 -4.60 -4.00
CA ARG A 173 -20.82 -3.63 -5.04
C ARG A 173 -21.08 -2.22 -4.53
N LEU A 174 -20.27 -1.28 -5.00
CA LEU A 174 -20.45 0.15 -4.79
C LEU A 174 -21.20 0.72 -5.99
N GLY A 175 -22.09 1.68 -5.73
CA GLY A 175 -22.88 2.36 -6.76
C GLY A 175 -23.00 3.85 -6.47
N PRO A 176 -23.54 4.63 -7.43
CA PRO A 176 -23.66 6.09 -7.28
C PRO A 176 -24.56 6.51 -6.10
N ASP A 177 -25.44 5.62 -5.65
CA ASP A 177 -26.38 5.88 -4.55
C ASP A 177 -25.86 5.40 -3.19
N ASP A 178 -24.61 4.94 -3.12
CA ASP A 178 -24.02 4.55 -1.84
C ASP A 178 -23.90 5.77 -0.92
N ASP A 179 -24.42 5.63 0.32
CA ASP A 179 -24.28 6.66 1.36
C ASP A 179 -22.79 7.00 1.55
N PRO A 180 -22.39 8.27 1.33
CA PRO A 180 -21.00 8.68 1.48
C PRO A 180 -20.45 8.44 2.90
N ARG A 181 -21.30 8.23 3.90
CA ARG A 181 -20.90 7.89 5.26
C ARG A 181 -20.60 6.41 5.45
N GLY A 182 -21.01 5.54 4.52
CA GLY A 182 -20.84 4.09 4.59
C GLY A 182 -21.57 3.42 5.78
N ILE A 183 -22.36 4.19 6.53
CA ILE A 183 -23.08 3.73 7.70
C ILE A 183 -24.43 3.20 7.23
N ARG A 184 -24.64 1.90 7.33
CA ARG A 184 -26.01 1.37 7.24
C ARG A 184 -26.76 1.90 8.46
N ASP A 185 -27.90 2.50 8.25
CA ASP A 185 -28.86 2.75 9.31
C ASP A 185 -29.38 1.37 9.79
N GLU A 186 -28.70 0.83 10.79
CA GLU A 186 -29.13 -0.38 11.50
C GLU A 186 -30.25 -0.05 12.51
N SER A 187 -31.16 0.89 12.20
CA SER A 187 -32.33 1.18 13.03
C SER A 187 -33.39 0.08 12.97
N GLY A 188 -33.04 -1.11 12.50
CA GLY A 188 -33.84 -2.32 12.69
C GLY A 188 -33.67 -2.90 14.09
N PRO A 189 -34.71 -3.46 14.72
CA PRO A 189 -34.59 -4.08 16.04
C PRO A 189 -33.57 -5.25 15.98
N PRO A 190 -32.79 -5.47 17.05
CA PRO A 190 -31.83 -6.57 17.10
C PRO A 190 -32.53 -7.93 16.87
N PRO A 191 -31.89 -8.88 16.18
CA PRO A 191 -32.44 -10.20 15.99
C PRO A 191 -32.68 -10.85 17.35
N ARG A 192 -33.88 -11.46 17.52
CA ARG A 192 -34.27 -12.18 18.73
C ARG A 192 -33.51 -13.49 18.88
#